data_40d5dd9ec7118e8ca4139e94daf3f9ea
#
_entry.id   40d5dd9ec7118e8ca4139e94daf3f9ea
#
_cell.length_a   1.000
_cell.length_b   1.000
_cell.length_c   1.000
_cell.angle_alpha   90.00
_cell.angle_beta   90.00
_cell.angle_gamma   90.00
#
_symmetry.space_group_name_H-M   'P 1'
#
loop_
_entity.id
_entity.type
_entity.pdbx_description
1 polymer ?
#
loop_
_entity_poly.entity_id
_entity_poly.type
_entity_poly.pdbx_seq_one_letter_code
_entity_poly.pdbx_strand_id
1 'polypeptide(L)'
;RLYSLILDELCVPQNRVDKVAIKAHLVKHHLNKLGTRMILIDEIHSSLRGNLNKQRTFIDDLKQLSNSLSLTIVLAGTREAYSALSIGNETSSRFPALELPRWSNDKKFRSFVATYERCLPLKQASNMANNPELISKLFYQSEGLIGKTVNLLKKASIKAIQSKREYISIDDIEYLPKL
;
A
#
# COMPACT_ATOMS: atom_id res chain seq x y z
N ARG A 1 -14.11 16.66 -2.36
CA ARG A 1 -12.72 16.28 -2.02
C ARG A 1 -12.15 15.28 -3.02
N LEU A 2 -12.87 14.20 -3.38
CA LEU A 2 -12.41 13.18 -4.33
C LEU A 2 -12.01 13.82 -5.66
N TYR A 3 -12.93 14.55 -6.28
CA TYR A 3 -12.70 15.17 -7.59
C TYR A 3 -11.53 16.16 -7.61
N SER A 4 -11.34 16.93 -6.52
CA SER A 4 -10.19 17.83 -6.43
C SER A 4 -8.86 17.06 -6.41
N LEU A 5 -8.77 15.96 -5.67
CA LEU A 5 -7.57 15.13 -5.63
C LEU A 5 -7.25 14.52 -7.00
N ILE A 6 -8.27 14.07 -7.72
CA ILE A 6 -8.07 13.53 -9.08
C ILE A 6 -7.61 14.63 -10.06
N LEU A 7 -8.17 15.84 -9.97
CA LEU A 7 -7.75 16.97 -10.82
C LEU A 7 -6.32 17.41 -10.50
N ASP A 8 -5.93 17.41 -9.21
CA ASP A 8 -4.56 17.71 -8.78
C ASP A 8 -3.58 16.67 -9.37
N GLU A 9 -3.91 15.37 -9.29
CA GLU A 9 -3.09 14.30 -9.84
C GLU A 9 -2.95 14.38 -11.37
N LEU A 10 -4.01 14.85 -12.05
CA LEU A 10 -4.00 15.07 -13.49
C LEU A 10 -3.36 16.41 -13.89
N CYS A 11 -2.84 17.18 -12.94
CA CYS A 11 -2.28 18.51 -13.15
C CYS A 11 -3.27 19.47 -13.85
N VAL A 12 -4.58 19.29 -13.63
CA VAL A 12 -5.63 20.14 -14.20
C VAL A 12 -5.87 21.33 -13.28
N PRO A 13 -5.71 22.57 -13.76
CA PRO A 13 -6.01 23.76 -12.98
C PRO A 13 -7.44 23.76 -12.48
N GLN A 14 -7.65 24.07 -11.21
CA GLN A 14 -8.97 24.15 -10.61
C GLN A 14 -9.04 25.33 -9.62
N ASN A 15 -10.20 25.99 -9.55
CA ASN A 15 -10.45 26.97 -8.51
C ASN A 15 -10.97 26.29 -7.23
N ARG A 16 -10.51 26.77 -6.07
CA ARG A 16 -10.98 26.25 -4.77
C ARG A 16 -12.48 26.44 -4.55
N VAL A 17 -13.04 27.49 -5.13
CA VAL A 17 -14.46 27.86 -5.02
C VAL A 17 -15.36 27.14 -6.03
N ASP A 18 -14.81 26.37 -6.98
CA ASP A 18 -15.62 25.65 -7.95
C ASP A 18 -16.57 24.67 -7.27
N LYS A 19 -17.82 24.67 -7.72
CA LYS A 19 -18.84 23.73 -7.25
C LYS A 19 -18.41 22.29 -7.56
N VAL A 20 -18.81 21.37 -6.69
CA VAL A 20 -18.49 19.92 -6.83
C VAL A 20 -18.91 19.38 -8.20
N ALA A 21 -20.06 19.83 -8.73
CA ALA A 21 -20.54 19.43 -10.05
C ALA A 21 -19.60 19.82 -11.20
N ILE A 22 -18.97 21.01 -11.13
CA ILE A 22 -17.99 21.46 -12.13
C ILE A 22 -16.74 20.57 -12.06
N LYS A 23 -16.23 20.31 -10.86
CA LYS A 23 -15.07 19.43 -10.67
C LYS A 23 -15.35 18.00 -11.14
N ALA A 24 -16.54 17.47 -10.85
CA ALA A 24 -16.96 16.16 -11.33
C ALA A 24 -17.01 16.10 -12.87
N HIS A 25 -17.51 17.15 -13.53
CA HIS A 25 -17.53 17.22 -14.99
C HIS A 25 -16.12 17.26 -15.58
N LEU A 26 -15.24 18.09 -15.03
CA LEU A 26 -13.82 18.17 -15.45
C LEU A 26 -13.11 16.82 -15.30
N VAL A 27 -13.26 16.17 -14.15
CA VAL A 27 -12.68 14.83 -13.93
C VAL A 27 -13.17 13.84 -15.00
N LYS A 28 -14.47 13.76 -15.23
CA LYS A 28 -15.05 12.86 -16.25
C LYS A 28 -14.50 13.16 -17.64
N HIS A 29 -14.43 14.44 -18.01
CA HIS A 29 -13.90 14.87 -19.30
C HIS A 29 -12.44 14.43 -19.49
N HIS A 30 -11.57 14.71 -18.51
CA HIS A 30 -10.16 14.39 -18.62
C HIS A 30 -9.88 12.89 -18.56
N LEU A 31 -10.53 12.15 -17.66
CA LEU A 31 -10.37 10.70 -17.57
C LEU A 31 -10.83 10.00 -18.87
N ASN A 32 -11.94 10.46 -19.44
CA ASN A 32 -12.43 9.93 -20.72
C ASN A 32 -11.44 10.22 -21.87
N LYS A 33 -10.95 11.47 -21.96
CA LYS A 33 -9.98 11.89 -22.98
C LYS A 33 -8.67 11.11 -22.91
N LEU A 34 -8.24 10.75 -21.68
CA LEU A 34 -7.05 9.94 -21.43
C LEU A 34 -7.28 8.44 -21.66
N GLY A 35 -8.51 8.02 -21.92
CA GLY A 35 -8.85 6.60 -22.03
C GLY A 35 -8.60 5.82 -20.74
N THR A 36 -8.79 6.46 -19.57
CA THR A 36 -8.54 5.85 -18.27
C THR A 36 -9.46 4.66 -18.05
N ARG A 37 -8.92 3.51 -17.76
CA ARG A 37 -9.67 2.26 -17.53
C ARG A 37 -9.73 1.86 -16.06
N MET A 38 -8.79 2.35 -15.24
CA MET A 38 -8.66 2.00 -13.84
C MET A 38 -8.15 3.19 -13.03
N ILE A 39 -8.67 3.35 -11.82
CA ILE A 39 -8.16 4.27 -10.81
C ILE A 39 -7.78 3.46 -9.58
N LEU A 40 -6.56 3.68 -9.09
CA LEU A 40 -6.05 3.12 -7.84
C LEU A 40 -6.05 4.22 -6.79
N ILE A 41 -6.74 4.00 -5.67
CA ILE A 41 -6.78 4.95 -4.55
C ILE A 41 -6.16 4.27 -3.34
N ASP A 42 -4.98 4.75 -2.96
CA ASP A 42 -4.30 4.29 -1.76
C ASP A 42 -4.69 5.12 -0.53
N GLU A 43 -4.43 4.59 0.65
CA GLU A 43 -4.72 5.26 1.93
C GLU A 43 -6.18 5.72 2.08
N ILE A 44 -7.12 4.91 1.56
CA ILE A 44 -8.56 5.25 1.54
C ILE A 44 -9.10 5.60 2.92
N HIS A 45 -8.50 5.07 3.98
CA HIS A 45 -8.90 5.35 5.36
C HIS A 45 -8.81 6.84 5.70
N SER A 46 -7.92 7.60 5.08
CA SER A 46 -7.80 9.06 5.26
C SER A 46 -9.04 9.81 4.75
N SER A 47 -9.65 9.29 3.68
CA SER A 47 -10.86 9.86 3.07
C SER A 47 -12.14 9.43 3.78
N LEU A 48 -12.09 8.30 4.49
CA LEU A 48 -13.20 7.77 5.27
C LEU A 48 -13.23 8.27 6.73
N ARG A 49 -12.26 9.10 7.12
CA ARG A 49 -12.29 9.77 8.42
C ARG A 49 -13.38 10.86 8.42
N GLY A 50 -14.20 10.90 9.48
CA GLY A 50 -15.21 11.91 9.67
C GLY A 50 -16.60 11.31 9.96
N ASN A 51 -17.64 12.12 9.80
CA ASN A 51 -18.99 11.67 10.06
C ASN A 51 -19.53 10.76 8.94
N LEU A 52 -20.52 9.95 9.27
CA LEU A 52 -21.14 8.99 8.35
C LEU A 52 -21.64 9.62 7.04
N ASN A 53 -22.15 10.85 7.09
CA ASN A 53 -22.63 11.52 5.88
C ASN A 53 -21.52 11.83 4.90
N LYS A 54 -20.35 12.27 5.38
CA LYS A 54 -19.17 12.51 4.52
C LYS A 54 -18.64 11.21 3.91
N GLN A 55 -18.66 10.13 4.69
CA GLN A 55 -18.27 8.80 4.19
C GLN A 55 -19.20 8.33 3.08
N ARG A 56 -20.53 8.42 3.30
CA ARG A 56 -21.55 8.08 2.29
C ARG A 56 -21.38 8.89 1.01
N THR A 57 -21.28 10.21 1.12
CA THR A 57 -21.07 11.08 -0.05
C THR A 57 -19.82 10.67 -0.83
N PHE A 58 -18.73 10.37 -0.15
CA PHE A 58 -17.48 9.93 -0.80
C PHE A 58 -17.67 8.60 -1.55
N ILE A 59 -18.35 7.63 -0.93
CA ILE A 59 -18.66 6.34 -1.54
C ILE A 59 -19.57 6.51 -2.76
N ASP A 60 -20.58 7.37 -2.66
CA ASP A 60 -21.51 7.65 -3.76
C ASP A 60 -20.81 8.35 -4.93
N ASP A 61 -19.88 9.28 -4.66
CA ASP A 61 -19.01 9.88 -5.66
C ASP A 61 -18.17 8.82 -6.41
N LEU A 62 -17.59 7.84 -5.69
CA LEU A 62 -16.85 6.73 -6.31
C LEU A 62 -17.74 5.86 -7.19
N LYS A 63 -18.93 5.49 -6.71
CA LYS A 63 -19.90 4.70 -7.47
C LYS A 63 -20.33 5.44 -8.75
N GLN A 64 -20.62 6.73 -8.63
CA GLN A 64 -21.03 7.56 -9.76
C GLN A 64 -19.91 7.68 -10.80
N LEU A 65 -18.67 7.85 -10.36
CA LEU A 65 -17.52 7.94 -11.24
C LEU A 65 -17.29 6.63 -12.00
N SER A 66 -17.28 5.50 -11.28
CA SER A 66 -17.15 4.17 -11.89
C SER A 66 -18.22 3.88 -12.92
N ASN A 67 -19.49 4.14 -12.58
CA ASN A 67 -20.61 3.87 -13.48
C ASN A 67 -20.58 4.78 -14.73
N SER A 68 -20.30 6.09 -14.56
CA SER A 68 -20.37 7.05 -15.65
C SER A 68 -19.27 6.90 -16.70
N LEU A 69 -18.14 6.30 -16.35
CA LEU A 69 -16.99 6.10 -17.22
C LEU A 69 -16.69 4.63 -17.48
N SER A 70 -17.48 3.71 -16.91
CA SER A 70 -17.23 2.24 -17.00
C SER A 70 -15.81 1.87 -16.60
N LEU A 71 -15.24 2.54 -15.60
CA LEU A 71 -13.88 2.31 -15.13
C LEU A 71 -13.86 1.48 -13.85
N THR A 72 -12.78 0.74 -13.68
CA THR A 72 -12.51 -0.04 -12.46
C THR A 72 -11.89 0.85 -11.39
N ILE A 73 -12.41 0.76 -10.15
CA ILE A 73 -11.81 1.44 -9.00
C ILE A 73 -11.24 0.38 -8.05
N VAL A 74 -9.97 0.51 -7.72
CA VAL A 74 -9.28 -0.30 -6.72
C VAL A 74 -8.96 0.58 -5.52
N LEU A 75 -9.37 0.14 -4.34
CA LEU A 75 -9.16 0.85 -3.09
C LEU A 75 -8.16 0.06 -2.23
N ALA A 76 -7.12 0.72 -1.75
CA ALA A 76 -6.19 0.15 -0.79
C ALA A 76 -6.26 0.93 0.54
N GLY A 77 -6.13 0.23 1.67
CA GLY A 77 -6.21 0.86 2.98
C GLY A 77 -6.17 -0.14 4.13
N THR A 78 -6.45 0.35 5.32
CA THR A 78 -6.45 -0.44 6.54
C THR A 78 -7.74 -1.25 6.72
N ARG A 79 -7.74 -2.19 7.68
CA ARG A 79 -8.94 -2.97 8.03
C ARG A 79 -10.09 -2.09 8.51
N GLU A 80 -9.81 -0.99 9.20
CA GLU A 80 -10.80 0.00 9.63
C GLU A 80 -11.49 0.66 8.43
N ALA A 81 -10.75 0.92 7.35
CA ALA A 81 -11.34 1.44 6.12
C ALA A 81 -12.32 0.46 5.49
N TYR A 82 -11.98 -0.83 5.49
CA TYR A 82 -12.90 -1.86 5.01
C TYR A 82 -14.18 -1.90 5.85
N SER A 83 -14.07 -1.84 7.18
CA SER A 83 -15.24 -1.79 8.08
C SER A 83 -16.13 -0.58 7.78
N ALA A 84 -15.53 0.60 7.51
CA ALA A 84 -16.28 1.80 7.14
C ALA A 84 -16.97 1.68 5.75
N LEU A 85 -16.35 1.00 4.79
CA LEU A 85 -16.96 0.71 3.48
C LEU A 85 -18.08 -0.31 3.57
N SER A 86 -18.05 -1.21 4.54
CA SER A 86 -19.04 -2.29 4.72
C SER A 86 -20.32 -1.84 5.42
N ILE A 87 -20.44 -0.56 5.82
CA ILE A 87 -21.64 0.03 6.41
C ILE A 87 -22.72 0.21 5.33
N GLY A 88 -23.17 -0.88 4.76
CA GLY A 88 -24.23 -0.93 3.77
C GLY A 88 -24.06 -2.11 2.82
N ASN A 89 -25.10 -2.94 2.71
CA ASN A 89 -25.06 -4.17 1.90
C ASN A 89 -24.71 -3.93 0.42
N GLU A 90 -25.05 -2.76 -0.13
CA GLU A 90 -24.74 -2.42 -1.53
C GLU A 90 -23.28 -2.08 -1.76
N THR A 91 -22.57 -1.56 -0.77
CA THR A 91 -21.17 -1.15 -0.91
C THR A 91 -20.24 -2.35 -0.83
N SER A 92 -20.52 -3.29 0.07
CA SER A 92 -19.74 -4.51 0.24
C SER A 92 -19.77 -5.42 -0.99
N SER A 93 -20.89 -5.45 -1.73
CA SER A 93 -20.98 -6.22 -2.97
C SER A 93 -20.20 -5.61 -4.13
N ARG A 94 -20.03 -4.27 -4.16
CA ARG A 94 -19.29 -3.59 -5.21
C ARG A 94 -17.77 -3.53 -4.99
N PHE A 95 -17.34 -3.54 -3.75
CA PHE A 95 -15.94 -3.51 -3.35
C PHE A 95 -15.60 -4.75 -2.51
N PRO A 96 -15.48 -5.93 -3.15
CA PRO A 96 -15.09 -7.14 -2.45
C PRO A 96 -13.68 -6.96 -1.86
N ALA A 97 -13.52 -7.33 -0.60
CA ALA A 97 -12.21 -7.21 0.05
C ALA A 97 -11.27 -8.33 -0.37
N LEU A 98 -10.05 -7.95 -0.67
CA LEU A 98 -8.91 -8.84 -0.76
C LEU A 98 -7.96 -8.50 0.38
N GLU A 99 -7.88 -9.38 1.38
CA GLU A 99 -6.94 -9.20 2.47
C GLU A 99 -5.53 -9.63 2.03
N LEU A 100 -4.53 -8.77 2.29
CA LEU A 100 -3.13 -9.14 2.17
C LEU A 100 -2.68 -9.74 3.52
N PRO A 101 -2.55 -11.06 3.63
CA PRO A 101 -2.16 -11.70 4.87
C PRO A 101 -0.70 -11.40 5.21
N ARG A 102 -0.34 -11.53 6.48
CA ARG A 102 1.07 -11.59 6.87
C ARG A 102 1.74 -12.77 6.18
N TRP A 103 3.00 -12.62 5.87
CA TRP A 103 3.79 -13.73 5.34
C TRP A 103 3.90 -14.85 6.37
N SER A 104 3.97 -16.07 5.88
CA SER A 104 4.30 -17.27 6.65
C SER A 104 5.79 -17.57 6.51
N ASN A 105 6.39 -18.28 7.48
CA ASN A 105 7.77 -18.74 7.36
C ASN A 105 7.86 -19.93 6.39
N ASP A 106 7.67 -19.64 5.11
CA ASP A 106 7.60 -20.63 4.05
C ASP A 106 8.58 -20.33 2.89
N LYS A 107 8.48 -21.11 1.82
CA LYS A 107 9.31 -20.93 0.62
C LYS A 107 9.14 -19.54 -0.02
N LYS A 108 7.93 -18.95 0.05
CA LYS A 108 7.65 -17.63 -0.54
C LYS A 108 8.40 -16.53 0.23
N PHE A 109 8.37 -16.58 1.57
CA PHE A 109 9.13 -15.65 2.39
C PHE A 109 10.65 -15.75 2.12
N ARG A 110 11.17 -16.97 2.06
CA ARG A 110 12.59 -17.21 1.72
C ARG A 110 12.95 -16.68 0.33
N SER A 111 12.08 -16.91 -0.67
CA SER A 111 12.28 -16.39 -2.01
C SER A 111 12.27 -14.86 -2.05
N PHE A 112 11.39 -14.22 -1.28
CA PHE A 112 11.38 -12.77 -1.12
C PHE A 112 12.70 -12.26 -0.53
N VAL A 113 13.17 -12.86 0.57
CA VAL A 113 14.43 -12.48 1.22
C VAL A 113 15.60 -12.65 0.26
N ALA A 114 15.69 -13.78 -0.47
CA ALA A 114 16.72 -14.01 -1.47
C ALA A 114 16.71 -12.97 -2.60
N THR A 115 15.52 -12.56 -3.05
CA THR A 115 15.38 -11.53 -4.10
C THR A 115 15.80 -10.16 -3.56
N TYR A 116 15.36 -9.83 -2.35
CA TYR A 116 15.70 -8.55 -1.72
C TYR A 116 17.19 -8.44 -1.39
N GLU A 117 17.82 -9.53 -0.94
CA GLU A 117 19.26 -9.60 -0.69
C GLU A 117 20.09 -9.14 -1.90
N ARG A 118 19.69 -9.52 -3.11
CA ARG A 118 20.37 -9.10 -4.37
C ARG A 118 20.30 -7.60 -4.63
N CYS A 119 19.33 -6.91 -4.01
CA CYS A 119 19.17 -5.45 -4.13
C CYS A 119 19.96 -4.70 -3.07
N LEU A 120 20.53 -5.38 -2.07
CA LEU A 120 21.34 -4.75 -1.03
C LEU A 120 22.74 -4.40 -1.56
N PRO A 121 23.30 -3.25 -1.17
CA PRO A 121 24.62 -2.78 -1.66
C PRO A 121 25.77 -3.48 -0.91
N LEU A 122 25.74 -4.81 -0.83
CA LEU A 122 26.75 -5.62 -0.18
C LEU A 122 27.65 -6.26 -1.23
N LYS A 123 28.95 -6.38 -0.93
CA LYS A 123 29.93 -6.96 -1.86
C LYS A 123 29.96 -8.50 -1.80
N GLN A 124 29.47 -9.06 -0.71
CA GLN A 124 29.46 -10.50 -0.51
C GLN A 124 28.01 -11.01 -0.30
N ALA A 125 27.73 -12.19 -0.84
CA ALA A 125 26.45 -12.83 -0.65
C ALA A 125 26.30 -13.31 0.81
N SER A 126 25.21 -12.93 1.46
CA SER A 126 24.90 -13.35 2.83
C SER A 126 24.25 -14.74 2.87
N ASN A 127 23.69 -15.20 1.72
CA ASN A 127 23.00 -16.49 1.58
C ASN A 127 21.88 -16.69 2.61
N MET A 128 21.18 -15.59 2.95
CA MET A 128 20.19 -15.57 4.05
C MET A 128 19.09 -16.60 3.87
N ALA A 129 18.59 -16.76 2.63
CA ALA A 129 17.51 -17.69 2.35
C ALA A 129 17.87 -19.17 2.62
N ASN A 130 19.16 -19.52 2.56
CA ASN A 130 19.69 -20.86 2.79
C ASN A 130 20.13 -21.08 4.25
N ASN A 131 20.08 -20.04 5.09
CA ASN A 131 20.37 -20.13 6.51
C ASN A 131 19.07 -20.20 7.32
N PRO A 132 18.67 -21.39 7.83
CA PRO A 132 17.42 -21.56 8.56
C PRO A 132 17.31 -20.71 9.82
N GLU A 133 18.43 -20.54 10.54
CA GLU A 133 18.46 -19.78 11.78
C GLU A 133 18.26 -18.28 11.52
N LEU A 134 18.95 -17.73 10.54
CA LEU A 134 18.85 -16.34 10.15
C LEU A 134 17.43 -16.01 9.62
N ILE A 135 16.88 -16.87 8.76
CA ILE A 135 15.51 -16.72 8.25
C ILE A 135 14.51 -16.77 9.39
N SER A 136 14.64 -17.70 10.32
CA SER A 136 13.72 -17.82 11.45
C SER A 136 13.78 -16.59 12.35
N LYS A 137 14.98 -16.09 12.66
CA LYS A 137 15.17 -14.86 13.45
C LYS A 137 14.56 -13.65 12.74
N LEU A 138 14.82 -13.50 11.44
CA LEU A 138 14.27 -12.41 10.62
C LEU A 138 12.73 -12.45 10.58
N PHE A 139 12.16 -13.63 10.36
CA PHE A 139 10.71 -13.84 10.33
C PHE A 139 10.09 -13.50 11.68
N TYR A 140 10.65 -14.03 12.77
CA TYR A 140 10.14 -13.80 14.13
C TYR A 140 10.13 -12.31 14.48
N GLN A 141 11.21 -11.60 14.18
CA GLN A 141 11.32 -10.17 14.48
C GLN A 141 10.45 -9.30 13.57
N SER A 142 10.27 -9.68 12.32
CA SER A 142 9.40 -8.98 11.38
C SER A 142 7.91 -9.29 11.58
N GLU A 143 7.57 -10.35 12.33
CA GLU A 143 6.20 -10.85 12.48
C GLU A 143 5.52 -11.15 11.13
N GLY A 144 6.29 -11.48 10.11
CA GLY A 144 5.80 -11.68 8.74
C GLY A 144 5.30 -10.41 8.04
N LEU A 145 5.65 -9.23 8.55
CA LEU A 145 5.32 -7.95 7.91
C LEU A 145 6.44 -7.52 6.96
N ILE A 146 6.10 -7.31 5.69
CA ILE A 146 7.07 -6.97 4.64
C ILE A 146 7.85 -5.69 4.97
N GLY A 147 7.18 -4.65 5.45
CA GLY A 147 7.82 -3.39 5.84
C GLY A 147 8.83 -3.56 6.97
N LYS A 148 8.49 -4.36 7.99
CA LYS A 148 9.43 -4.68 9.08
C LYS A 148 10.60 -5.51 8.56
N THR A 149 10.34 -6.50 7.70
CA THR A 149 11.39 -7.33 7.09
C THR A 149 12.39 -6.47 6.32
N VAL A 150 11.90 -5.59 5.45
CA VAL A 150 12.72 -4.65 4.67
C VAL A 150 13.55 -3.74 5.57
N ASN A 151 12.95 -3.19 6.62
CA ASN A 151 13.65 -2.32 7.57
C ASN A 151 14.75 -3.06 8.34
N LEU A 152 14.50 -4.31 8.75
CA LEU A 152 15.52 -5.15 9.39
C LEU A 152 16.69 -5.41 8.45
N LEU A 153 16.41 -5.80 7.21
CA LEU A 153 17.43 -6.06 6.19
C LEU A 153 18.25 -4.81 5.86
N LYS A 154 17.62 -3.64 5.74
CA LYS A 154 18.32 -2.36 5.54
C LYS A 154 19.25 -2.04 6.72
N LYS A 155 18.77 -2.18 7.97
CA LYS A 155 19.60 -1.94 9.16
C LYS A 155 20.76 -2.92 9.25
N ALA A 156 20.50 -4.20 9.00
CA ALA A 156 21.52 -5.23 9.00
C ALA A 156 22.60 -4.98 7.94
N SER A 157 22.21 -4.54 6.74
CA SER A 157 23.18 -4.20 5.68
C SER A 157 24.03 -2.98 6.04
N ILE A 158 23.46 -1.95 6.67
CA ILE A 158 24.22 -0.78 7.15
C ILE A 158 25.29 -1.22 8.17
N LYS A 159 24.91 -2.07 9.13
CA LYS A 159 25.88 -2.63 10.10
C LYS A 159 26.98 -3.45 9.44
N ALA A 160 26.62 -4.30 8.48
CA ALA A 160 27.57 -5.12 7.74
C ALA A 160 28.59 -4.26 6.98
N ILE A 161 28.16 -3.15 6.37
CA ILE A 161 29.04 -2.19 5.69
C ILE A 161 29.93 -1.45 6.69
N GLN A 162 29.35 -0.93 7.79
CA GLN A 162 30.11 -0.20 8.81
C GLN A 162 31.17 -1.06 9.49
N SER A 163 30.88 -2.36 9.68
CA SER A 163 31.82 -3.33 10.23
C SER A 163 32.83 -3.88 9.19
N LYS A 164 32.75 -3.43 7.94
CA LYS A 164 33.59 -3.90 6.82
C LYS A 164 33.47 -5.39 6.51
N ARG A 165 32.45 -6.08 7.00
CA ARG A 165 32.22 -7.51 6.68
C ARG A 165 31.62 -7.69 5.28
N GLU A 166 30.78 -6.72 4.86
CA GLU A 166 30.14 -6.71 3.55
C GLU A 166 29.17 -7.90 3.29
N TYR A 167 28.73 -8.59 4.36
CA TYR A 167 27.66 -9.59 4.35
C TYR A 167 26.89 -9.55 5.68
N ILE A 168 25.61 -9.91 5.65
CA ILE A 168 24.74 -9.94 6.84
C ILE A 168 24.95 -11.25 7.60
N SER A 169 25.22 -11.14 8.89
CA SER A 169 25.25 -12.25 9.85
C SER A 169 23.98 -12.24 10.72
N ILE A 170 23.81 -13.32 11.50
CA ILE A 170 22.68 -13.43 12.42
C ILE A 170 22.66 -12.33 13.49
N ASP A 171 23.86 -11.84 13.90
CA ASP A 171 24.02 -10.80 14.91
C ASP A 171 23.59 -9.41 14.41
N ASP A 172 23.52 -9.21 13.09
CA ASP A 172 23.08 -7.96 12.52
C ASP A 172 21.54 -7.79 12.55
N ILE A 173 20.82 -8.88 12.74
CA ILE A 173 19.37 -8.89 12.89
C ILE A 173 19.02 -8.55 14.33
N GLU A 174 18.91 -7.27 14.64
CA GLU A 174 18.55 -6.79 15.96
C GLU A 174 17.05 -6.68 16.18
N TYR A 175 16.68 -6.74 17.47
CA TYR A 175 15.31 -6.54 17.92
C TYR A 175 14.86 -5.12 17.56
N LEU A 176 13.76 -5.01 16.83
CA LEU A 176 13.05 -3.73 16.72
C LEU A 176 12.21 -3.56 17.99
N PRO A 177 12.44 -2.51 18.81
CA PRO A 177 11.56 -2.26 19.93
C PRO A 177 10.13 -2.14 19.44
N LYS A 178 9.20 -2.77 20.15
CA LYS A 178 7.77 -2.56 19.89
C LYS A 178 7.48 -1.08 20.17
N LEU A 179 7.06 -0.35 19.15
CA LEU A 179 6.48 0.99 19.30
C LEU A 179 5.08 0.86 19.88
#